data_0603c21b485418d7c646c39f65a8d281
#
_entry.id   0603c21b485418d7c646c39f65a8d281
#
_cell.length_a   1.000
_cell.length_b   1.000
_cell.length_c   1.000
_cell.angle_alpha   90.00
_cell.angle_beta   90.00
_cell.angle_gamma   90.00
#
_symmetry.space_group_name_H-M   'P 1'
#
loop_
_entity.id
_entity.type
_entity.pdbx_description
1 polymer ?
#
loop_
_entity_poly.entity_id
_entity_poly.type
_entity_poly.pdbx_seq_one_letter_code
_entity_poly.pdbx_strand_id
1 'polypeptide(L)'
;MKKYLISTALFVVSVSVWSVDPVTDAMQIAYAPYRVALFRTNSNAQAESQQAIAQAQQSWSKLIEQYSSKPPAPYDRDTAFVTSLSEVLKVYDLSARQASANQLTAAHETLEKARDIMAEMRRRNQVVIFSDHMNAYHSEMENVLINAPTILLQQNGMQQLTAMVGALNYLAKKLISEAPANYATNEEFVESAKAVNKSVTELQEALFLQDAEAIKIKLSKVKVPYSKFFLKFG
;
A
#
# COMPACT_ATOMS: atom_id res chain seq x y z
N MET A 1 63.54 26.04 11.81
CA MET A 1 62.17 26.40 11.49
C MET A 1 61.54 25.25 10.72
N LYS A 2 60.71 24.38 11.37
CA LYS A 2 60.01 23.23 10.72
C LYS A 2 58.68 23.73 10.19
N LYS A 3 58.49 23.65 8.87
CA LYS A 3 57.22 23.96 8.22
C LYS A 3 56.32 22.71 8.27
N TYR A 4 55.18 22.79 8.94
CA TYR A 4 54.12 21.78 8.93
C TYR A 4 53.23 22.04 7.71
N LEU A 5 53.18 21.12 6.76
CA LEU A 5 52.19 21.05 5.69
C LEU A 5 50.90 20.43 6.29
N ILE A 6 49.85 21.22 6.40
CA ILE A 6 48.52 20.73 6.74
C ILE A 6 47.86 20.30 5.43
N SER A 7 47.71 18.98 5.25
CA SER A 7 46.98 18.39 4.14
C SER A 7 45.52 18.38 4.45
N THR A 8 44.75 19.24 3.81
CA THR A 8 43.28 19.28 3.97
C THR A 8 42.69 18.21 3.05
N ALA A 9 42.25 17.10 3.63
CA ALA A 9 41.50 16.08 2.90
C ALA A 9 40.09 16.57 2.66
N LEU A 10 39.74 16.84 1.42
CA LEU A 10 38.36 17.14 1.00
C LEU A 10 37.55 15.83 0.99
N PHE A 11 36.69 15.65 1.99
CA PHE A 11 35.68 14.58 1.97
C PHE A 11 34.57 14.98 1.00
N VAL A 12 34.56 14.41 -0.20
CA VAL A 12 33.41 14.50 -1.11
C VAL A 12 32.36 13.52 -0.59
N VAL A 13 31.37 14.05 0.12
CA VAL A 13 30.16 13.29 0.45
C VAL A 13 29.34 13.20 -0.84
N SER A 14 29.41 12.07 -1.52
CA SER A 14 28.50 11.74 -2.61
C SER A 14 27.09 11.53 -2.03
N VAL A 15 26.26 12.54 -2.13
CA VAL A 15 24.82 12.41 -1.90
C VAL A 15 24.29 11.56 -3.05
N SER A 16 24.06 10.28 -2.79
CA SER A 16 23.32 9.42 -3.71
C SER A 16 21.90 9.96 -3.77
N VAL A 17 21.59 10.72 -4.82
CA VAL A 17 20.21 11.00 -5.20
C VAL A 17 19.64 9.65 -5.60
N TRP A 18 18.80 9.06 -4.78
CA TRP A 18 18.06 7.86 -5.13
C TRP A 18 17.07 8.25 -6.22
N SER A 19 17.48 8.14 -7.46
CA SER A 19 16.58 8.15 -8.61
C SER A 19 15.73 6.90 -8.49
N VAL A 20 14.41 7.06 -8.33
CA VAL A 20 13.49 5.93 -8.48
C VAL A 20 13.71 5.38 -9.89
N ASP A 21 13.82 4.06 -10.03
CA ASP A 21 14.07 3.47 -11.35
C ASP A 21 12.83 3.65 -12.25
N PRO A 22 13.01 3.70 -13.58
CA PRO A 22 11.93 4.04 -14.50
C PRO A 22 10.79 3.01 -14.54
N VAL A 23 11.03 1.75 -14.19
CA VAL A 23 9.99 0.72 -14.09
C VAL A 23 9.11 0.96 -12.87
N THR A 24 9.72 1.25 -11.73
CA THR A 24 8.99 1.58 -10.50
C THR A 24 8.17 2.86 -10.67
N ASP A 25 8.71 3.89 -11.33
CA ASP A 25 7.97 5.12 -11.67
C ASP A 25 6.76 4.82 -12.56
N ALA A 26 6.95 4.02 -13.62
CA ALA A 26 5.86 3.60 -14.49
C ALA A 26 4.81 2.76 -13.77
N MET A 27 5.24 1.88 -12.85
CA MET A 27 4.31 1.14 -11.99
C MET A 27 3.50 2.06 -11.08
N GLN A 28 4.11 3.08 -10.48
CA GLN A 28 3.40 4.04 -9.63
C GLN A 28 2.36 4.84 -10.43
N ILE A 29 2.69 5.24 -11.67
CA ILE A 29 1.74 5.89 -12.58
C ILE A 29 0.56 4.94 -12.90
N ALA A 30 0.84 3.68 -13.21
CA ALA A 30 -0.19 2.67 -13.50
C ALA A 30 -1.02 2.28 -12.25
N TYR A 31 -0.47 2.50 -11.06
CA TYR A 31 -1.13 2.20 -9.79
C TYR A 31 -2.27 3.18 -9.46
N ALA A 32 -2.24 4.41 -9.97
CA ALA A 32 -3.27 5.41 -9.69
C ALA A 32 -4.68 4.97 -10.15
N PRO A 33 -4.92 4.58 -11.41
CA PRO A 33 -6.24 4.06 -11.84
C PRO A 33 -6.59 2.73 -11.15
N TYR A 34 -5.62 1.88 -10.82
CA TYR A 34 -5.84 0.66 -10.04
C TYR A 34 -6.43 0.95 -8.65
N ARG A 35 -5.92 1.94 -7.92
CA ARG A 35 -6.49 2.37 -6.62
C ARG A 35 -7.95 2.79 -6.76
N VAL A 36 -8.26 3.54 -7.82
CA VAL A 36 -9.64 3.94 -8.10
C VAL A 36 -10.51 2.72 -8.35
N ALA A 37 -10.02 1.73 -9.11
CA ALA A 37 -10.74 0.48 -9.39
C ALA A 37 -11.04 -0.28 -8.09
N LEU A 38 -10.07 -0.44 -7.20
CA LEU A 38 -10.27 -1.05 -5.87
C LEU A 38 -11.33 -0.30 -5.05
N PHE A 39 -11.24 1.02 -4.99
CA PHE A 39 -12.19 1.83 -4.24
C PHE A 39 -13.61 1.71 -4.81
N ARG A 40 -13.77 1.78 -6.14
CA ARG A 40 -15.09 1.76 -6.81
C ARG A 40 -15.74 0.39 -6.74
N THR A 41 -14.99 -0.70 -6.89
CA THR A 41 -15.53 -2.06 -6.73
C THR A 41 -16.01 -2.29 -5.28
N ASN A 42 -15.26 -1.82 -4.28
CA ASN A 42 -15.67 -1.91 -2.88
C ASN A 42 -16.87 -0.99 -2.54
N SER A 43 -17.12 0.06 -3.32
CA SER A 43 -18.24 1.00 -3.14
C SER A 43 -19.48 0.61 -3.98
N ASN A 44 -19.49 -0.55 -4.62
CA ASN A 44 -20.56 -1.02 -5.51
C ASN A 44 -20.89 -0.05 -6.66
N ALA A 45 -19.91 0.69 -7.17
CA ALA A 45 -20.05 1.65 -8.27
C ALA A 45 -19.65 1.00 -9.59
N GLN A 46 -20.57 0.32 -10.29
CA GLN A 46 -20.27 -0.54 -11.46
C GLN A 46 -19.63 0.24 -12.61
N ALA A 47 -20.24 1.32 -13.07
CA ALA A 47 -19.77 2.09 -14.22
C ALA A 47 -18.37 2.68 -13.98
N GLU A 48 -18.15 3.27 -12.81
CA GLU A 48 -16.87 3.82 -12.41
C GLU A 48 -15.80 2.73 -12.20
N SER A 49 -16.22 1.54 -11.73
CA SER A 49 -15.33 0.38 -11.62
C SER A 49 -14.83 -0.07 -13.00
N GLN A 50 -15.73 -0.22 -13.96
CA GLN A 50 -15.40 -0.58 -15.33
C GLN A 50 -14.42 0.43 -15.95
N GLN A 51 -14.72 1.72 -15.82
CA GLN A 51 -13.86 2.80 -16.33
C GLN A 51 -12.46 2.75 -15.69
N ALA A 52 -12.38 2.61 -14.38
CA ALA A 52 -11.11 2.59 -13.66
C ALA A 52 -10.28 1.33 -13.99
N ILE A 53 -10.92 0.16 -14.12
CA ILE A 53 -10.24 -1.08 -14.52
C ILE A 53 -9.70 -0.94 -15.96
N ALA A 54 -10.47 -0.38 -16.89
CA ALA A 54 -10.00 -0.15 -18.25
C ALA A 54 -8.79 0.80 -18.31
N GLN A 55 -8.78 1.85 -17.50
CA GLN A 55 -7.64 2.76 -17.37
C GLN A 55 -6.41 2.04 -16.76
N ALA A 56 -6.62 1.19 -15.76
CA ALA A 56 -5.54 0.39 -15.17
C ALA A 56 -4.93 -0.59 -16.21
N GLN A 57 -5.77 -1.29 -16.98
CA GLN A 57 -5.33 -2.15 -18.09
C GLN A 57 -4.50 -1.37 -19.12
N GLN A 58 -4.98 -0.21 -19.55
CA GLN A 58 -4.28 0.60 -20.54
C GLN A 58 -2.92 1.08 -20.04
N SER A 59 -2.87 1.56 -18.80
CA SER A 59 -1.61 2.02 -18.19
C SER A 59 -0.62 0.88 -18.01
N TRP A 60 -1.11 -0.30 -17.62
CA TRP A 60 -0.28 -1.49 -17.45
C TRP A 60 0.23 -2.05 -18.78
N SER A 61 -0.60 -2.04 -19.84
CA SER A 61 -0.18 -2.45 -21.18
C SER A 61 0.97 -1.59 -21.71
N LYS A 62 0.93 -0.28 -21.49
CA LYS A 62 2.04 0.63 -21.85
C LYS A 62 3.35 0.26 -21.13
N LEU A 63 3.25 -0.10 -19.85
CA LEU A 63 4.42 -0.55 -19.07
C LEU A 63 5.00 -1.85 -19.65
N ILE A 64 4.15 -2.82 -20.03
CA ILE A 64 4.56 -4.06 -20.69
C ILE A 64 5.28 -3.75 -22.01
N GLU A 65 4.68 -2.93 -22.86
CA GLU A 65 5.27 -2.54 -24.16
C GLU A 65 6.66 -1.92 -24.00
N GLN A 66 6.82 -1.08 -22.97
CA GLN A 66 8.05 -0.34 -22.75
C GLN A 66 9.19 -1.18 -22.15
N TYR A 67 8.85 -2.11 -21.22
CA TYR A 67 9.88 -2.74 -20.38
C TYR A 67 9.97 -4.25 -20.48
N SER A 68 9.04 -4.96 -21.15
CA SER A 68 9.06 -6.42 -21.18
C SER A 68 10.24 -7.02 -21.93
N SER A 69 10.71 -6.38 -22.99
CA SER A 69 11.82 -6.91 -23.82
C SER A 69 13.19 -6.66 -23.20
N LYS A 70 13.38 -5.57 -22.50
CA LYS A 70 14.66 -5.17 -21.90
C LYS A 70 14.42 -4.34 -20.63
N PRO A 71 14.08 -4.99 -19.51
CA PRO A 71 13.92 -4.27 -18.25
C PRO A 71 15.25 -3.66 -17.81
N PRO A 72 15.26 -2.40 -17.34
CA PRO A 72 16.47 -1.83 -16.73
C PRO A 72 16.67 -2.34 -15.30
N ALA A 73 17.84 -2.07 -14.72
CA ALA A 73 18.05 -2.30 -13.29
C ALA A 73 17.02 -1.53 -12.46
N PRO A 74 16.57 -2.10 -11.32
CA PRO A 74 17.01 -3.35 -10.71
C PRO A 74 16.31 -4.61 -11.27
N TYR A 75 15.37 -4.48 -12.21
CA TYR A 75 14.54 -5.58 -12.73
C TYR A 75 15.21 -6.42 -13.82
N ASP A 76 16.38 -6.02 -14.31
CA ASP A 76 17.13 -6.66 -15.39
C ASP A 76 17.57 -8.11 -15.08
N ARG A 77 17.63 -8.49 -13.80
CA ARG A 77 18.00 -9.83 -13.33
C ARG A 77 16.81 -10.66 -12.83
N ASP A 78 15.61 -10.11 -12.81
CA ASP A 78 14.41 -10.82 -12.38
C ASP A 78 13.85 -11.69 -13.50
N THR A 79 14.16 -12.98 -13.48
CA THR A 79 13.67 -13.95 -14.48
C THR A 79 12.15 -14.10 -14.48
N ALA A 80 11.45 -13.70 -13.42
CA ALA A 80 10.00 -13.73 -13.31
C ALA A 80 9.34 -12.40 -13.70
N PHE A 81 10.12 -11.36 -14.05
CA PHE A 81 9.60 -10.02 -14.32
C PHE A 81 8.49 -10.01 -15.37
N VAL A 82 8.77 -10.54 -16.57
CA VAL A 82 7.82 -10.57 -17.70
C VAL A 82 6.58 -11.39 -17.37
N THR A 83 6.77 -12.51 -16.67
CA THR A 83 5.65 -13.35 -16.20
C THR A 83 4.76 -12.58 -15.24
N SER A 84 5.35 -11.89 -14.26
CA SER A 84 4.60 -11.07 -13.29
C SER A 84 3.83 -9.93 -13.98
N LEU A 85 4.42 -9.27 -14.99
CA LEU A 85 3.71 -8.27 -15.79
C LEU A 85 2.46 -8.85 -16.47
N SER A 86 2.61 -10.04 -17.07
CA SER A 86 1.50 -10.73 -17.74
C SER A 86 0.42 -11.19 -16.76
N GLU A 87 0.81 -11.62 -15.57
CA GLU A 87 -0.14 -12.05 -14.53
C GLU A 87 -1.00 -10.87 -14.03
N VAL A 88 -0.42 -9.70 -13.81
CA VAL A 88 -1.19 -8.50 -13.47
C VAL A 88 -2.20 -8.15 -14.55
N LEU A 89 -1.81 -8.25 -15.83
CA LEU A 89 -2.75 -7.98 -16.93
C LEU A 89 -3.92 -8.99 -16.92
N LYS A 90 -3.65 -10.28 -16.70
CA LYS A 90 -4.71 -11.30 -16.56
C LYS A 90 -5.66 -11.02 -15.40
N VAL A 91 -5.15 -10.50 -14.30
CA VAL A 91 -5.97 -10.06 -13.14
C VAL A 91 -6.92 -8.94 -13.59
N TYR A 92 -6.41 -7.93 -14.30
CA TYR A 92 -7.26 -6.85 -14.82
C TYR A 92 -8.31 -7.36 -15.83
N ASP A 93 -7.94 -8.27 -16.73
CA ASP A 93 -8.87 -8.88 -17.68
C ASP A 93 -10.00 -9.64 -16.99
N LEU A 94 -9.69 -10.40 -15.93
CA LEU A 94 -10.69 -11.11 -15.15
C LEU A 94 -11.59 -10.14 -14.39
N SER A 95 -11.02 -9.15 -13.71
CA SER A 95 -11.79 -8.17 -12.95
C SER A 95 -12.70 -7.32 -13.86
N ALA A 96 -12.27 -7.01 -15.09
CA ALA A 96 -13.09 -6.32 -16.08
C ALA A 96 -14.34 -7.13 -16.47
N ARG A 97 -14.19 -8.44 -16.72
CA ARG A 97 -15.33 -9.34 -16.99
C ARG A 97 -16.28 -9.42 -15.78
N GLN A 98 -15.74 -9.55 -14.57
CA GLN A 98 -16.54 -9.59 -13.35
C GLN A 98 -17.31 -8.28 -13.12
N ALA A 99 -16.65 -7.13 -13.31
CA ALA A 99 -17.30 -5.82 -13.20
C ALA A 99 -18.39 -5.63 -14.25
N SER A 100 -18.17 -6.11 -15.49
CA SER A 100 -19.19 -6.09 -16.55
C SER A 100 -20.41 -6.96 -16.21
N ALA A 101 -20.20 -8.06 -15.52
CA ALA A 101 -21.27 -8.94 -15.01
C ALA A 101 -21.90 -8.44 -13.70
N ASN A 102 -21.56 -7.24 -13.23
CA ASN A 102 -21.97 -6.66 -11.93
C ASN A 102 -21.57 -7.50 -10.70
N GLN A 103 -20.49 -8.27 -10.81
CA GLN A 103 -19.90 -9.08 -9.74
C GLN A 103 -18.81 -8.27 -9.02
N LEU A 104 -19.18 -7.14 -8.43
CA LEU A 104 -18.20 -6.15 -7.95
C LEU A 104 -17.37 -6.65 -6.76
N THR A 105 -17.94 -7.45 -5.86
CA THR A 105 -17.19 -8.09 -4.77
C THR A 105 -16.11 -9.02 -5.32
N ALA A 106 -16.45 -9.89 -6.28
CA ALA A 106 -15.49 -10.78 -6.91
C ALA A 106 -14.42 -10.01 -7.71
N ALA A 107 -14.81 -8.92 -8.38
CA ALA A 107 -13.87 -8.04 -9.06
C ALA A 107 -12.89 -7.38 -8.08
N HIS A 108 -13.35 -6.95 -6.91
CA HIS A 108 -12.52 -6.39 -5.86
C HIS A 108 -11.49 -7.40 -5.35
N GLU A 109 -11.93 -8.60 -4.97
CA GLU A 109 -11.04 -9.69 -4.51
C GLU A 109 -10.02 -10.10 -5.59
N THR A 110 -10.44 -10.08 -6.87
CA THR A 110 -9.54 -10.35 -7.99
C THR A 110 -8.48 -9.25 -8.11
N LEU A 111 -8.86 -7.98 -8.02
CA LEU A 111 -7.95 -6.84 -8.10
C LEU A 111 -6.90 -6.85 -6.98
N GLU A 112 -7.22 -7.34 -5.79
CA GLU A 112 -6.24 -7.44 -4.70
C GLU A 112 -5.03 -8.30 -5.07
N LYS A 113 -5.21 -9.33 -5.91
CA LYS A 113 -4.11 -10.16 -6.41
C LYS A 113 -3.10 -9.37 -7.25
N ALA A 114 -3.54 -8.34 -7.99
CA ALA A 114 -2.61 -7.48 -8.73
C ALA A 114 -1.69 -6.73 -7.79
N ARG A 115 -2.19 -6.24 -6.65
CA ARG A 115 -1.39 -5.62 -5.59
C ARG A 115 -0.28 -6.56 -5.11
N ASP A 116 -0.66 -7.80 -4.81
CA ASP A 116 0.26 -8.78 -4.26
C ASP A 116 1.36 -9.16 -5.27
N ILE A 117 1.00 -9.33 -6.55
CA ILE A 117 1.97 -9.60 -7.62
C ILE A 117 2.95 -8.43 -7.79
N MET A 118 2.44 -7.19 -7.80
CA MET A 118 3.28 -5.98 -7.92
C MET A 118 4.21 -5.82 -6.71
N ALA A 119 3.72 -6.07 -5.50
CA ALA A 119 4.53 -6.00 -4.28
C ALA A 119 5.61 -7.08 -4.27
N GLU A 120 5.29 -8.32 -4.67
CA GLU A 120 6.25 -9.41 -4.77
C GLU A 120 7.34 -9.13 -5.83
N MET A 121 6.95 -8.56 -6.97
CA MET A 121 7.91 -8.16 -8.02
C MET A 121 8.91 -7.12 -7.48
N ARG A 122 8.46 -6.10 -6.74
CA ARG A 122 9.33 -5.12 -6.07
C ARG A 122 10.21 -5.79 -5.02
N ARG A 123 9.64 -6.64 -4.17
CA ARG A 123 10.35 -7.35 -3.11
C ARG A 123 11.51 -8.19 -3.65
N ARG A 124 11.31 -8.95 -4.74
CA ARG A 124 12.37 -9.74 -5.41
C ARG A 124 13.52 -8.85 -5.88
N ASN A 125 13.22 -7.62 -6.25
CA ASN A 125 14.18 -6.65 -6.77
C ASN A 125 14.68 -5.65 -5.70
N GLN A 126 14.38 -5.89 -4.42
CA GLN A 126 14.77 -5.05 -3.28
C GLN A 126 14.30 -3.60 -3.40
N VAL A 127 13.19 -3.39 -4.07
CA VAL A 127 12.54 -2.08 -4.20
C VAL A 127 11.44 -1.96 -3.15
N VAL A 128 11.47 -0.87 -2.40
CA VAL A 128 10.42 -0.52 -1.42
C VAL A 128 9.89 0.86 -1.77
N ILE A 129 8.57 0.99 -1.88
CA ILE A 129 7.89 2.25 -2.14
C ILE A 129 6.84 2.52 -1.05
N PHE A 130 6.32 3.74 -1.01
CA PHE A 130 5.34 4.12 0.01
C PHE A 130 4.08 3.24 0.00
N SER A 131 3.61 2.82 -1.19
CA SER A 131 2.47 1.91 -1.30
C SER A 131 2.70 0.56 -0.61
N ASP A 132 3.94 0.10 -0.43
CA ASP A 132 4.22 -1.15 0.29
C ASP A 132 3.96 -0.99 1.80
N HIS A 133 4.22 0.19 2.36
CA HIS A 133 3.84 0.50 3.75
C HIS A 133 2.32 0.61 3.90
N MET A 134 1.63 1.19 2.90
CA MET A 134 0.17 1.23 2.85
C MET A 134 -0.43 -0.18 2.80
N ASN A 135 0.13 -1.06 1.98
CA ASN A 135 -0.32 -2.44 1.84
C ASN A 135 -0.09 -3.25 3.13
N ALA A 136 1.05 -3.06 3.80
CA ALA A 136 1.32 -3.70 5.08
C ALA A 136 0.30 -3.29 6.16
N TYR A 137 -0.02 -1.98 6.23
CA TYR A 137 -1.08 -1.50 7.12
C TYR A 137 -2.45 -2.11 6.75
N HIS A 138 -2.80 -2.14 5.47
CA HIS A 138 -4.06 -2.72 5.00
C HIS A 138 -4.22 -4.18 5.40
N SER A 139 -3.20 -4.99 5.15
CA SER A 139 -3.20 -6.41 5.49
C SER A 139 -3.43 -6.64 6.98
N GLU A 140 -2.75 -5.90 7.85
CA GLU A 140 -2.93 -6.04 9.30
C GLU A 140 -4.27 -5.47 9.76
N MET A 141 -4.76 -4.39 9.16
CA MET A 141 -6.09 -3.84 9.44
C MET A 141 -7.19 -4.87 9.13
N GLU A 142 -7.15 -5.50 7.96
CA GLU A 142 -8.12 -6.54 7.59
C GLU A 142 -7.99 -7.76 8.52
N ASN A 143 -6.77 -8.17 8.87
CA ASN A 143 -6.52 -9.24 9.84
C ASN A 143 -7.20 -8.94 11.19
N VAL A 144 -7.05 -7.72 11.70
CA VAL A 144 -7.72 -7.28 12.94
C VAL A 144 -9.24 -7.31 12.77
N LEU A 145 -9.77 -6.70 11.70
CA LEU A 145 -11.23 -6.55 11.52
C LEU A 145 -11.94 -7.88 11.32
N ILE A 146 -11.34 -8.81 10.57
CA ILE A 146 -11.93 -10.13 10.29
C ILE A 146 -11.91 -11.02 11.54
N ASN A 147 -10.81 -10.99 12.29
CA ASN A 147 -10.61 -11.95 13.37
C ASN A 147 -11.09 -11.44 14.75
N ALA A 148 -11.20 -10.14 14.96
CA ALA A 148 -11.58 -9.56 16.25
C ALA A 148 -12.87 -10.17 16.85
N PRO A 149 -13.97 -10.41 16.10
CA PRO A 149 -15.19 -10.99 16.66
C PRO A 149 -14.97 -12.39 17.26
N THR A 150 -14.17 -13.21 16.58
CA THR A 150 -13.88 -14.60 17.04
C THR A 150 -12.86 -14.59 18.16
N ILE A 151 -11.84 -13.74 18.08
CA ILE A 151 -10.80 -13.62 19.10
C ILE A 151 -11.38 -13.18 20.44
N LEU A 152 -12.28 -12.19 20.44
CA LEU A 152 -12.89 -11.68 21.68
C LEU A 152 -13.72 -12.70 22.44
N LEU A 153 -14.11 -13.81 21.81
CA LEU A 153 -14.81 -14.94 22.47
C LEU A 153 -13.86 -15.91 23.18
N GLN A 154 -12.53 -15.78 22.97
CA GLN A 154 -11.54 -16.67 23.56
C GLN A 154 -11.10 -16.20 24.95
N GLN A 155 -10.62 -17.12 25.78
CA GLN A 155 -10.19 -16.82 27.15
C GLN A 155 -9.12 -15.73 27.23
N ASN A 156 -8.17 -15.69 26.28
CA ASN A 156 -7.11 -14.68 26.18
C ASN A 156 -7.36 -13.69 25.03
N GLY A 157 -8.60 -13.56 24.58
CA GLY A 157 -8.94 -12.82 23.38
C GLY A 157 -8.59 -11.32 23.46
N MET A 158 -8.80 -10.72 24.64
CA MET A 158 -8.47 -9.31 24.86
C MET A 158 -6.97 -9.07 24.70
N GLN A 159 -6.11 -9.91 25.28
CA GLN A 159 -4.65 -9.78 25.16
C GLN A 159 -4.18 -10.01 23.72
N GLN A 160 -4.74 -11.00 23.04
CA GLN A 160 -4.42 -11.29 21.65
C GLN A 160 -4.80 -10.12 20.73
N LEU A 161 -6.01 -9.60 20.86
CA LEU A 161 -6.46 -8.44 20.06
C LEU A 161 -5.64 -7.19 20.37
N THR A 162 -5.26 -6.98 21.64
CA THR A 162 -4.38 -5.85 22.02
C THR A 162 -3.02 -5.96 21.35
N ALA A 163 -2.44 -7.16 21.23
CA ALA A 163 -1.17 -7.36 20.53
C ALA A 163 -1.30 -7.07 19.03
N MET A 164 -2.36 -7.55 18.36
CA MET A 164 -2.63 -7.27 16.95
C MET A 164 -2.82 -5.78 16.69
N VAL A 165 -3.62 -5.11 17.51
CA VAL A 165 -3.83 -3.64 17.39
C VAL A 165 -2.53 -2.88 17.69
N GLY A 166 -1.66 -3.41 18.55
CA GLY A 166 -0.31 -2.87 18.75
C GLY A 166 0.55 -2.91 17.49
N ALA A 167 0.52 -4.02 16.74
CA ALA A 167 1.16 -4.13 15.43
C ALA A 167 0.57 -3.16 14.42
N LEU A 168 -0.77 -3.06 14.36
CA LEU A 168 -1.46 -2.11 13.48
C LEU A 168 -1.10 -0.65 13.82
N ASN A 169 -0.97 -0.29 15.12
CA ASN A 169 -0.55 1.04 15.55
C ASN A 169 0.89 1.35 15.11
N TYR A 170 1.80 0.38 15.20
CA TYR A 170 3.15 0.54 14.67
C TYR A 170 3.13 0.84 13.17
N LEU A 171 2.35 0.07 12.39
CA LEU A 171 2.21 0.29 10.95
C LEU A 171 1.55 1.64 10.61
N ALA A 172 0.56 2.08 11.39
CA ALA A 172 -0.04 3.40 11.23
C ALA A 172 0.98 4.54 11.44
N LYS A 173 1.86 4.43 12.43
CA LYS A 173 2.96 5.38 12.66
C LYS A 173 3.97 5.35 11.52
N LYS A 174 4.23 4.16 10.96
CA LYS A 174 5.14 3.99 9.83
C LYS A 174 4.66 4.70 8.57
N LEU A 175 3.35 4.82 8.33
CA LEU A 175 2.80 5.64 7.24
C LEU A 175 3.20 7.13 7.34
N ILE A 176 3.48 7.62 8.53
CA ILE A 176 3.95 9.00 8.73
C ILE A 176 5.47 9.09 8.57
N SER A 177 6.21 8.16 9.19
CA SER A 177 7.68 8.21 9.20
C SER A 177 8.32 7.86 7.85
N GLU A 178 7.65 7.04 7.03
CA GLU A 178 8.12 6.62 5.71
C GLU A 178 7.49 7.43 4.57
N ALA A 179 6.82 8.54 4.90
CA ALA A 179 6.20 9.41 3.91
C ALA A 179 7.26 10.00 2.96
N PRO A 180 7.06 9.94 1.63
CA PRO A 180 7.91 10.64 0.67
C PRO A 180 7.96 12.14 0.97
N ALA A 181 9.09 12.77 0.67
CA ALA A 181 9.32 14.18 1.01
C ALA A 181 8.24 15.13 0.46
N ASN A 182 7.72 14.85 -0.73
CA ASN A 182 6.62 15.62 -1.34
C ASN A 182 5.27 15.42 -0.61
N TYR A 183 5.07 14.28 0.06
CA TYR A 183 3.87 14.03 0.87
C TYR A 183 4.01 14.60 2.28
N ALA A 184 5.20 14.57 2.87
CA ALA A 184 5.44 15.06 4.23
C ALA A 184 5.10 16.56 4.39
N THR A 185 5.16 17.34 3.31
CA THR A 185 4.80 18.78 3.28
C THR A 185 3.37 19.05 2.80
N ASN A 186 2.63 18.03 2.40
CA ASN A 186 1.25 18.17 1.95
C ASN A 186 0.29 18.12 3.14
N GLU A 187 -0.41 19.20 3.42
CA GLU A 187 -1.34 19.30 4.56
C GLU A 187 -2.43 18.21 4.52
N GLU A 188 -2.99 17.92 3.35
CA GLU A 188 -4.04 16.92 3.22
C GLU A 188 -3.51 15.50 3.49
N PHE A 189 -2.27 15.20 3.08
CA PHE A 189 -1.60 13.96 3.44
C PHE A 189 -1.43 13.84 4.95
N VAL A 190 -0.87 14.88 5.57
CA VAL A 190 -0.59 14.91 7.01
C VAL A 190 -1.88 14.72 7.82
N GLU A 191 -2.94 15.43 7.48
CA GLU A 191 -4.24 15.30 8.17
C GLU A 191 -4.88 13.93 7.96
N SER A 192 -4.81 13.37 6.74
CA SER A 192 -5.33 12.03 6.44
C SER A 192 -4.54 10.95 7.18
N ALA A 193 -3.22 11.03 7.22
CA ALA A 193 -2.37 10.11 7.95
C ALA A 193 -2.60 10.18 9.48
N LYS A 194 -2.78 11.39 10.02
CA LYS A 194 -3.17 11.59 11.42
C LYS A 194 -4.53 10.96 11.73
N ALA A 195 -5.51 11.07 10.82
CA ALA A 195 -6.83 10.48 11.00
C ALA A 195 -6.76 8.94 11.06
N VAL A 196 -5.92 8.32 10.22
CA VAL A 196 -5.63 6.86 10.27
C VAL A 196 -5.02 6.51 11.63
N ASN A 197 -3.96 7.18 12.03
CA ASN A 197 -3.27 6.93 13.30
C ASN A 197 -4.22 7.09 14.50
N LYS A 198 -5.00 8.18 14.52
CA LYS A 198 -5.99 8.45 15.59
C LYS A 198 -7.00 7.32 15.71
N SER A 199 -7.53 6.79 14.60
CA SER A 199 -8.54 5.72 14.65
C SER A 199 -8.00 4.43 15.30
N VAL A 200 -6.73 4.10 15.06
CA VAL A 200 -6.07 2.93 15.67
C VAL A 200 -5.71 3.20 17.13
N THR A 201 -5.23 4.39 17.45
CA THR A 201 -4.91 4.78 18.84
C THR A 201 -6.16 4.72 19.72
N GLU A 202 -7.28 5.25 19.25
CA GLU A 202 -8.55 5.19 19.98
C GLU A 202 -9.05 3.75 20.20
N LEU A 203 -8.82 2.84 19.22
CA LEU A 203 -9.11 1.42 19.41
C LEU A 203 -8.18 0.79 20.46
N GLN A 204 -6.90 1.10 20.43
CA GLN A 204 -5.94 0.60 21.40
C GLN A 204 -6.24 1.08 22.83
N GLU A 205 -6.66 2.32 23.00
CA GLU A 205 -7.09 2.88 24.28
C GLU A 205 -8.33 2.14 24.82
N ALA A 206 -9.33 1.88 23.96
CA ALA A 206 -10.52 1.12 24.36
C ALA A 206 -10.16 -0.32 24.81
N LEU A 207 -9.17 -0.95 24.16
CA LEU A 207 -8.67 -2.28 24.57
C LEU A 207 -7.95 -2.23 25.91
N PHE A 208 -7.14 -1.21 26.19
CA PHE A 208 -6.48 -1.05 27.50
C PHE A 208 -7.49 -0.79 28.63
N LEU A 209 -8.57 -0.09 28.33
CA LEU A 209 -9.66 0.15 29.29
C LEU A 209 -10.62 -1.06 29.40
N GLN A 210 -10.47 -2.07 28.55
CA GLN A 210 -11.34 -3.26 28.46
C GLN A 210 -12.83 -2.88 28.29
N ASP A 211 -13.12 -1.77 27.60
CA ASP A 211 -14.46 -1.29 27.33
C ASP A 211 -15.01 -1.98 26.06
N ALA A 212 -15.81 -3.02 26.25
CA ALA A 212 -16.35 -3.85 25.16
C ALA A 212 -17.19 -3.04 24.14
N GLU A 213 -18.00 -2.11 24.59
CA GLU A 213 -18.82 -1.27 23.69
C GLU A 213 -17.94 -0.28 22.92
N ALA A 214 -16.99 0.36 23.58
CA ALA A 214 -16.03 1.23 22.91
C ALA A 214 -15.19 0.45 21.89
N ILE A 215 -14.71 -0.75 22.19
CA ILE A 215 -13.96 -1.62 21.28
C ILE A 215 -14.76 -1.88 20.00
N LYS A 216 -16.02 -2.29 20.12
CA LYS A 216 -16.90 -2.56 18.98
C LYS A 216 -17.09 -1.31 18.10
N ILE A 217 -17.36 -0.15 18.72
CA ILE A 217 -17.51 1.12 18.02
C ILE A 217 -16.21 1.52 17.31
N LYS A 218 -15.04 1.38 17.98
CA LYS A 218 -13.76 1.79 17.40
C LYS A 218 -13.30 0.86 16.28
N LEU A 219 -13.51 -0.46 16.39
CA LEU A 219 -13.28 -1.41 15.31
C LEU A 219 -14.01 -1.00 14.02
N SER A 220 -15.28 -0.63 14.11
CA SER A 220 -16.07 -0.22 12.93
C SER A 220 -15.56 1.08 12.27
N LYS A 221 -14.75 1.87 12.97
CA LYS A 221 -14.24 3.17 12.50
C LYS A 221 -12.82 3.13 11.91
N VAL A 222 -12.09 2.02 12.02
CA VAL A 222 -10.69 1.94 11.56
C VAL A 222 -10.57 2.00 10.04
N LYS A 223 -11.47 1.34 9.30
CA LYS A 223 -11.38 1.18 7.84
C LYS A 223 -11.57 2.48 7.06
N VAL A 224 -12.50 3.33 7.47
CA VAL A 224 -12.93 4.52 6.70
C VAL A 224 -11.81 5.54 6.50
N PRO A 225 -11.05 5.96 7.53
CA PRO A 225 -9.92 6.88 7.34
C PRO A 225 -8.86 6.31 6.40
N TYR A 226 -8.54 5.02 6.54
CA TYR A 226 -7.57 4.36 5.68
C TYR A 226 -8.04 4.33 4.21
N SER A 227 -9.28 3.94 3.93
CA SER A 227 -9.79 3.87 2.56
C SER A 227 -9.70 5.23 1.83
N LYS A 228 -9.99 6.33 2.53
CA LYS A 228 -9.84 7.69 2.00
C LYS A 228 -8.38 8.04 1.76
N PHE A 229 -7.51 7.70 2.70
CA PHE A 229 -6.08 7.94 2.60
C PHE A 229 -5.46 7.14 1.45
N PHE A 230 -5.78 5.85 1.34
CA PHE A 230 -5.32 4.99 0.26
C PHE A 230 -5.74 5.49 -1.12
N LEU A 231 -7.00 5.93 -1.28
CA LEU A 231 -7.49 6.42 -2.58
C LEU A 231 -6.65 7.58 -3.11
N LYS A 232 -6.16 8.45 -2.23
CA LYS A 232 -5.41 9.65 -2.63
C LYS A 232 -3.91 9.43 -2.71
N PHE A 233 -3.35 8.71 -1.77
CA PHE A 233 -1.90 8.67 -1.53
C PHE A 233 -1.28 7.26 -1.58
N GLY A 234 -2.08 6.20 -1.69
CA GLY A 234 -1.64 4.81 -1.74
C GLY A 234 -0.85 4.39 -2.97
#